data_fd236b8c8a0efd01fbdef2056db01752
#
_entry.id   fd236b8c8a0efd01fbdef2056db01752
#
_cell.length_a   1.000
_cell.length_b   1.000
_cell.length_c   1.000
_cell.angle_alpha   90.00
_cell.angle_beta   90.00
_cell.angle_gamma   90.00
#
_symmetry.space_group_name_H-M   'P 1'
#
loop_
_entity.id
_entity.type
_entity.pdbx_description
1 polymer ?
#
loop_
_entity_poly.entity_id
_entity_poly.type
_entity_poly.pdbx_seq_one_letter_code
_entity_poly.pdbx_strand_id
1 'polypeptide(L)'
;MSTLVFIEFNKNVISESSSQAATIANDLQNEVYGLTSKDDETYISSLGSKGFDKIFVIDNFNHYSAIEEIIKSNGIKTILSPSSNTFKELSSRISTQLNFPIASNVLKIEKNGKISCSIFSGKAESHMINDNDSCIYLLNKNIVESQDFDKKVDIIKVDSKVSENSSFEVLEQKLIEEDISLNDADVVISAGRGLKGPENWQMIEDLAKKLNAATACSKPVSDAGWRPHHEHVGQTGLKISPKIYFAIGISGAIQHLAGVNSSKTIIVINNDPEAPFFKAADYGIVGDAFEIVPKILNSLG
;
A
#
# COMPACT_ATOMS: atom_id res chain seq x y z
N MET A 1 27.15 0.48 0.64
CA MET A 1 26.21 1.22 -0.22
C MET A 1 25.04 1.63 0.64
N SER A 2 24.41 2.77 0.36
CA SER A 2 23.23 3.22 1.12
C SER A 2 21.99 3.12 0.26
N THR A 3 20.88 2.74 0.89
CA THR A 3 19.54 2.65 0.28
C THR A 3 18.63 3.69 0.92
N LEU A 4 17.95 4.50 0.11
CA LEU A 4 16.94 5.44 0.59
C LEU A 4 15.57 4.78 0.56
N VAL A 5 14.85 4.86 1.67
CA VAL A 5 13.48 4.39 1.79
C VAL A 5 12.55 5.58 2.00
N PHE A 6 11.52 5.71 1.20
CA PHE A 6 10.48 6.71 1.45
C PHE A 6 9.54 6.21 2.53
N ILE A 7 9.35 7.06 3.55
CA ILE A 7 8.59 6.70 4.75
C ILE A 7 7.23 7.37 4.73
N GLU A 8 6.21 6.55 4.79
CA GLU A 8 4.82 6.95 4.96
C GLU A 8 4.36 6.60 6.37
N PHE A 9 3.60 7.49 6.99
CA PHE A 9 3.01 7.27 8.31
C PHE A 9 1.50 7.19 8.19
N ASN A 10 0.92 6.23 8.91
CA ASN A 10 -0.50 6.16 9.17
C ASN A 10 -0.77 6.69 10.57
N LYS A 11 -1.37 7.88 10.65
CA LYS A 11 -1.46 8.63 11.91
C LYS A 11 -0.04 8.82 12.49
N ASN A 12 0.30 8.04 13.51
CA ASN A 12 1.56 8.15 14.25
C ASN A 12 2.45 6.91 14.17
N VAL A 13 2.09 5.95 13.32
CA VAL A 13 2.83 4.71 13.13
C VAL A 13 3.36 4.65 11.71
N ILE A 14 4.60 4.19 11.53
CA ILE A 14 5.14 3.92 10.20
C ILE A 14 4.25 2.92 9.46
N SER A 15 3.97 3.17 8.18
CA SER A 15 3.17 2.26 7.38
C SER A 15 3.87 0.90 7.24
N GLU A 16 3.09 -0.16 7.18
CA GLU A 16 3.61 -1.52 6.98
C GLU A 16 4.45 -1.61 5.70
N SER A 17 4.04 -0.93 4.63
CA SER A 17 4.77 -0.89 3.37
C SER A 17 6.15 -0.23 3.50
N SER A 18 6.29 0.82 4.33
CA SER A 18 7.59 1.44 4.61
C SER A 18 8.46 0.56 5.49
N SER A 19 7.88 -0.14 6.47
CA SER A 19 8.60 -1.12 7.30
C SER A 19 9.12 -2.30 6.47
N GLN A 20 8.31 -2.81 5.55
CA GLN A 20 8.72 -3.85 4.60
C GLN A 20 9.86 -3.38 3.68
N ALA A 21 9.78 -2.13 3.20
CA ALA A 21 10.86 -1.55 2.39
C ALA A 21 12.18 -1.45 3.18
N ALA A 22 12.12 -1.07 4.45
CA ALA A 22 13.29 -1.05 5.33
C ALA A 22 13.84 -2.46 5.58
N THR A 23 12.99 -3.47 5.77
CA THR A 23 13.39 -4.88 5.89
C THR A 23 14.16 -5.34 4.63
N ILE A 24 13.62 -5.08 3.43
CA ILE A 24 14.28 -5.41 2.17
C ILE A 24 15.64 -4.70 2.05
N ALA A 25 15.73 -3.41 2.43
CA ALA A 25 16.98 -2.67 2.39
C ALA A 25 18.05 -3.30 3.30
N ASN A 26 17.66 -3.75 4.51
CA ASN A 26 18.57 -4.46 5.43
C ASN A 26 18.99 -5.83 4.88
N ASP A 27 18.08 -6.58 4.26
CA ASP A 27 18.39 -7.87 3.62
C ASP A 27 19.40 -7.73 2.47
N LEU A 28 19.40 -6.59 1.77
CA LEU A 28 20.40 -6.23 0.78
C LEU A 28 21.75 -5.83 1.38
N GLN A 29 21.86 -5.78 2.71
CA GLN A 29 23.07 -5.43 3.47
C GLN A 29 23.58 -4.02 3.19
N ASN A 30 22.67 -3.07 2.99
CA ASN A 30 22.97 -1.65 2.82
C ASN A 30 22.73 -0.88 4.13
N GLU A 31 23.38 0.29 4.27
CA GLU A 31 22.91 1.29 5.22
C GLU A 31 21.55 1.80 4.78
N VAL A 32 20.60 1.87 5.70
CA VAL A 32 19.21 2.20 5.41
C VAL A 32 18.93 3.62 5.84
N TYR A 33 18.72 4.49 4.87
CA TYR A 33 18.33 5.88 5.10
C TYR A 33 16.85 6.04 4.84
N GLY A 34 16.19 6.83 5.66
CA GLY A 34 14.78 7.16 5.49
C GLY A 34 14.57 8.60 5.07
N LEU A 35 13.54 8.87 4.29
CA LEU A 35 13.07 10.20 3.96
C LEU A 35 11.62 10.35 4.40
N THR A 36 11.34 11.37 5.21
CA THR A 36 9.98 11.66 5.70
C THR A 36 9.72 13.16 5.74
N SER A 37 8.45 13.54 5.64
CA SER A 37 7.98 14.91 5.92
C SER A 37 7.36 15.05 7.33
N LYS A 38 7.39 14.01 8.14
CA LYS A 38 6.88 14.07 9.52
C LYS A 38 7.99 14.53 10.44
N ASP A 39 7.78 15.65 11.13
CA ASP A 39 8.70 16.24 12.11
C ASP A 39 8.23 16.01 13.56
N ASP A 40 8.06 14.76 13.94
CA ASP A 40 7.76 14.38 15.33
C ASP A 40 8.85 13.43 15.84
N GLU A 41 9.73 13.94 16.67
CA GLU A 41 10.92 13.22 17.16
C GLU A 41 10.57 11.95 17.91
N THR A 42 9.40 11.89 18.57
CA THR A 42 8.97 10.70 19.32
C THR A 42 8.76 9.51 18.38
N TYR A 43 8.13 9.75 17.23
CA TYR A 43 7.88 8.70 16.26
C TYR A 43 9.10 8.40 15.40
N ILE A 44 9.89 9.43 15.04
CA ILE A 44 11.08 9.27 14.21
C ILE A 44 12.16 8.51 14.96
N SER A 45 12.35 8.77 16.26
CA SER A 45 13.34 8.05 17.08
C SER A 45 13.04 6.54 17.16
N SER A 46 11.79 6.13 17.04
CA SER A 46 11.41 4.72 17.03
C SER A 46 11.78 3.98 15.74
N LEU A 47 12.15 4.69 14.67
CA LEU A 47 12.46 4.09 13.37
C LEU A 47 13.76 3.26 13.37
N GLY A 48 14.62 3.45 14.36
CA GLY A 48 15.77 2.57 14.57
C GLY A 48 15.35 1.11 14.75
N SER A 49 14.27 0.87 15.51
CA SER A 49 13.70 -0.46 15.66
C SER A 49 13.11 -1.05 14.36
N LYS A 50 12.88 -0.23 13.34
CA LYS A 50 12.45 -0.66 12.01
C LYS A 50 13.60 -0.79 11.00
N GLY A 51 14.84 -0.69 11.49
CA GLY A 51 16.04 -0.97 10.71
C GLY A 51 16.65 0.24 9.99
N PHE A 52 16.22 1.45 10.31
CA PHE A 52 16.82 2.66 9.77
C PHE A 52 18.09 3.05 10.55
N ASP A 53 19.12 3.46 9.82
CA ASP A 53 20.38 3.99 10.37
C ASP A 53 20.33 5.53 10.42
N LYS A 54 19.67 6.17 9.46
CA LYS A 54 19.58 7.62 9.34
C LYS A 54 18.23 8.06 8.77
N ILE A 55 17.66 9.14 9.28
CA ILE A 55 16.42 9.72 8.77
C ILE A 55 16.66 11.17 8.35
N PHE A 56 16.30 11.48 7.13
CA PHE A 56 16.18 12.83 6.63
C PHE A 56 14.75 13.32 6.79
N VAL A 57 14.58 14.42 7.50
CA VAL A 57 13.29 15.09 7.70
C VAL A 57 13.26 16.33 6.85
N ILE A 58 12.28 16.42 5.97
CA ILE A 58 12.03 17.58 5.10
C ILE A 58 10.64 18.15 5.40
N ASP A 59 10.42 19.43 5.13
CA ASP A 59 9.10 20.04 5.38
C ASP A 59 8.01 19.47 4.49
N ASN A 60 8.35 19.20 3.22
CA ASN A 60 7.40 18.72 2.22
C ASN A 60 8.11 17.92 1.11
N PHE A 61 7.50 16.86 0.62
CA PHE A 61 8.00 16.08 -0.52
C PHE A 61 8.03 16.85 -1.85
N ASN A 62 7.44 18.04 -1.92
CA ASN A 62 7.55 18.94 -3.08
C ASN A 62 8.88 19.70 -3.15
N HIS A 63 9.75 19.57 -2.14
CA HIS A 63 11.10 20.14 -2.15
C HIS A 63 12.08 19.22 -2.88
N TYR A 64 11.92 19.09 -4.19
CA TYR A 64 12.67 18.14 -5.03
C TYR A 64 14.17 18.42 -5.04
N SER A 65 14.59 19.69 -5.04
CA SER A 65 16.02 20.08 -4.99
C SER A 65 16.70 19.59 -3.71
N ALA A 66 16.03 19.69 -2.56
CA ALA A 66 16.56 19.20 -1.30
C ALA A 66 16.68 17.66 -1.31
N ILE A 67 15.70 16.97 -1.88
CA ILE A 67 15.74 15.51 -2.03
C ILE A 67 16.87 15.10 -2.99
N GLU A 68 17.04 15.81 -4.10
CA GLU A 68 18.12 15.58 -5.05
C GLU A 68 19.50 15.77 -4.40
N GLU A 69 19.65 16.81 -3.57
CA GLU A 69 20.88 17.06 -2.82
C GLU A 69 21.15 15.94 -1.80
N ILE A 70 20.13 15.47 -1.07
CA ILE A 70 20.26 14.31 -0.17
C ILE A 70 20.78 13.09 -0.93
N ILE A 71 20.20 12.79 -2.09
CA ILE A 71 20.56 11.63 -2.91
C ILE A 71 22.02 11.75 -3.38
N LYS A 72 22.42 12.90 -3.91
CA LYS A 72 23.76 13.14 -4.46
C LYS A 72 24.84 13.16 -3.37
N SER A 73 24.60 13.93 -2.30
CA SER A 73 25.60 14.11 -1.22
C SER A 73 25.87 12.85 -0.42
N ASN A 74 24.89 11.94 -0.36
CA ASN A 74 25.06 10.65 0.32
C ASN A 74 25.37 9.49 -0.64
N GLY A 75 25.54 9.75 -1.93
CA GLY A 75 25.87 8.74 -2.93
C GLY A 75 24.82 7.63 -3.05
N ILE A 76 23.54 7.98 -2.83
CA ILE A 76 22.42 7.03 -2.87
C ILE A 76 22.20 6.61 -4.32
N LYS A 77 22.19 5.30 -4.54
CA LYS A 77 21.95 4.69 -5.85
C LYS A 77 20.69 3.83 -5.87
N THR A 78 20.23 3.40 -4.72
CA THR A 78 19.02 2.56 -4.57
C THR A 78 17.96 3.30 -3.79
N ILE A 79 16.76 3.38 -4.34
CA ILE A 79 15.60 3.95 -3.67
C ILE A 79 14.51 2.88 -3.61
N LEU A 80 14.03 2.56 -2.41
CA LEU A 80 12.88 1.69 -2.19
C LEU A 80 11.68 2.54 -1.78
N SER A 81 10.61 2.38 -2.49
CA SER A 81 9.44 3.23 -2.32
C SER A 81 8.16 2.40 -2.18
N PRO A 82 7.33 2.65 -1.18
CA PRO A 82 5.94 2.20 -1.21
C PRO A 82 5.22 2.71 -2.47
N SER A 83 4.27 1.92 -2.97
CA SER A 83 3.53 2.26 -4.20
C SER A 83 2.34 3.22 -3.97
N SER A 84 2.44 4.16 -3.01
CA SER A 84 1.44 5.23 -2.86
C SER A 84 1.50 6.24 -4.01
N ASN A 85 0.42 6.98 -4.23
CA ASN A 85 0.38 7.96 -5.32
C ASN A 85 1.41 9.08 -5.15
N THR A 86 1.60 9.56 -3.92
CA THR A 86 2.61 10.56 -3.58
C THR A 86 4.01 10.08 -3.96
N PHE A 87 4.34 8.85 -3.60
CA PHE A 87 5.68 8.33 -3.87
C PHE A 87 5.89 7.87 -5.31
N LYS A 88 4.84 7.50 -6.04
CA LYS A 88 4.92 7.31 -7.49
C LYS A 88 5.26 8.61 -8.21
N GLU A 89 4.62 9.72 -7.82
CA GLU A 89 4.91 11.03 -8.36
C GLU A 89 6.36 11.45 -8.04
N LEU A 90 6.74 11.40 -6.76
CA LEU A 90 8.09 11.73 -6.32
C LEU A 90 9.16 10.89 -7.05
N SER A 91 8.95 9.58 -7.14
CA SER A 91 9.84 8.66 -7.85
C SER A 91 9.98 9.02 -9.33
N SER A 92 8.89 9.40 -9.98
CA SER A 92 8.90 9.78 -11.40
C SER A 92 9.70 11.07 -11.64
N ARG A 93 9.60 12.03 -10.74
CA ARG A 93 10.38 13.28 -10.81
C ARG A 93 11.86 13.03 -10.57
N ILE A 94 12.22 12.26 -9.54
CA ILE A 94 13.61 11.88 -9.25
C ILE A 94 14.21 11.11 -10.43
N SER A 95 13.47 10.16 -10.99
CA SER A 95 13.87 9.42 -12.17
C SER A 95 14.25 10.32 -13.34
N THR A 96 13.43 11.31 -13.62
CA THR A 96 13.65 12.25 -14.72
C THR A 96 14.87 13.15 -14.47
N GLN A 97 15.03 13.66 -13.23
CA GLN A 97 16.10 14.57 -12.87
C GLN A 97 17.46 13.90 -12.74
N LEU A 98 17.50 12.70 -12.16
CA LEU A 98 18.73 11.97 -11.87
C LEU A 98 19.03 10.85 -12.88
N ASN A 99 18.17 10.64 -13.86
CA ASN A 99 18.25 9.55 -14.83
C ASN A 99 18.29 8.16 -14.14
N PHE A 100 17.50 7.98 -13.07
CA PHE A 100 17.35 6.70 -12.39
C PHE A 100 16.23 5.88 -13.04
N PRO A 101 16.49 4.66 -13.53
CA PRO A 101 15.40 3.80 -14.00
C PRO A 101 14.44 3.45 -12.87
N ILE A 102 13.17 3.22 -13.23
CA ILE A 102 12.12 2.81 -12.28
C ILE A 102 11.68 1.39 -12.62
N ALA A 103 11.71 0.50 -11.61
CA ALA A 103 11.01 -0.78 -11.65
C ALA A 103 9.72 -0.65 -10.84
N SER A 104 8.57 -0.90 -11.45
CA SER A 104 7.25 -0.81 -10.80
C SER A 104 6.64 -2.17 -10.51
N ASN A 105 5.72 -2.22 -9.53
CA ASN A 105 5.07 -3.45 -9.07
C ASN A 105 6.07 -4.53 -8.67
N VAL A 106 7.13 -4.14 -7.98
CA VAL A 106 8.22 -5.05 -7.58
C VAL A 106 7.72 -6.02 -6.51
N LEU A 107 7.94 -7.31 -6.76
CA LEU A 107 7.62 -8.41 -5.85
C LEU A 107 8.85 -8.90 -5.09
N LYS A 108 10.03 -8.84 -5.74
CA LYS A 108 11.29 -9.35 -5.17
C LYS A 108 12.48 -8.64 -5.78
N ILE A 109 13.47 -8.37 -4.94
CA ILE A 109 14.80 -7.90 -5.35
C ILE A 109 15.82 -8.90 -4.83
N GLU A 110 16.64 -9.44 -5.70
CA GLU A 110 17.71 -10.36 -5.33
C GLU A 110 19.06 -9.63 -5.25
N LYS A 111 19.97 -10.13 -4.43
CA LYS A 111 21.34 -9.56 -4.27
C LYS A 111 22.16 -9.51 -5.55
N ASN A 112 21.83 -10.35 -6.52
CA ASN A 112 22.47 -10.38 -7.84
C ASN A 112 21.91 -9.34 -8.83
N GLY A 113 20.98 -8.46 -8.38
CA GLY A 113 20.35 -7.44 -9.20
C GLY A 113 19.13 -7.93 -10.01
N LYS A 114 18.74 -9.20 -9.86
CA LYS A 114 17.51 -9.71 -10.48
C LYS A 114 16.28 -9.17 -9.75
N ILE A 115 15.29 -8.73 -10.52
CA ILE A 115 14.05 -8.13 -10.05
C ILE A 115 12.89 -8.93 -10.60
N SER A 116 11.93 -9.24 -9.74
CA SER A 116 10.64 -9.81 -10.13
C SER A 116 9.55 -8.75 -10.00
N CYS A 117 8.75 -8.57 -11.04
CA CYS A 117 7.67 -7.59 -11.09
C CYS A 117 6.35 -8.24 -11.48
N SER A 118 5.27 -7.85 -10.81
CA SER A 118 3.92 -8.27 -11.18
C SER A 118 3.44 -7.52 -12.41
N ILE A 119 2.95 -8.25 -13.42
CA ILE A 119 2.40 -7.71 -14.66
C ILE A 119 1.01 -8.28 -14.95
N PHE A 120 0.28 -7.67 -15.88
CA PHE A 120 -1.09 -8.05 -16.26
C PHE A 120 -2.04 -8.23 -15.06
N SER A 121 -2.03 -7.25 -14.13
CA SER A 121 -2.88 -7.28 -12.92
C SER A 121 -2.66 -8.53 -12.06
N GLY A 122 -1.40 -8.96 -11.89
CA GLY A 122 -1.04 -10.11 -11.06
C GLY A 122 -1.14 -11.48 -11.76
N LYS A 123 -1.46 -11.52 -13.07
CA LYS A 123 -1.60 -12.78 -13.81
C LYS A 123 -0.29 -13.35 -14.32
N ALA A 124 0.78 -12.54 -14.34
CA ALA A 124 2.10 -12.97 -14.77
C ALA A 124 3.18 -12.25 -13.96
N GLU A 125 4.37 -12.81 -13.94
CA GLU A 125 5.56 -12.25 -13.33
C GLU A 125 6.63 -12.03 -14.41
N SER A 126 7.21 -10.83 -14.42
CA SER A 126 8.35 -10.49 -15.27
C SER A 126 9.62 -10.54 -14.44
N HIS A 127 10.67 -11.14 -15.00
CA HIS A 127 12.00 -11.14 -14.41
C HIS A 127 12.91 -10.23 -15.22
N MET A 128 13.54 -9.28 -14.55
CA MET A 128 14.44 -8.29 -15.15
C MET A 128 15.77 -8.27 -14.41
N ILE A 129 16.81 -7.78 -15.07
CA ILE A 129 18.09 -7.45 -14.46
C ILE A 129 18.27 -5.95 -14.67
N ASN A 130 18.67 -5.25 -13.60
CA ASN A 130 19.06 -3.86 -13.71
C ASN A 130 20.56 -3.78 -14.01
N ASP A 131 20.89 -3.33 -15.22
CA ASP A 131 22.28 -3.13 -15.65
C ASP A 131 22.81 -1.73 -15.28
N ASN A 132 21.99 -0.88 -14.66
CA ASN A 132 22.40 0.44 -14.19
C ASN A 132 22.86 0.37 -12.72
N ASP A 133 23.78 1.25 -12.38
CA ASP A 133 24.26 1.41 -10.99
C ASP A 133 23.18 1.91 -10.04
N SER A 134 22.13 2.57 -10.55
CA SER A 134 21.05 3.17 -9.80
C SER A 134 19.69 2.66 -10.23
N CYS A 135 18.74 2.60 -9.30
CA CYS A 135 17.35 2.24 -9.58
C CYS A 135 16.40 2.70 -8.48
N ILE A 136 15.18 3.01 -8.87
CA ILE A 136 14.05 3.23 -7.98
C ILE A 136 13.11 2.03 -8.08
N TYR A 137 12.80 1.41 -6.95
CA TYR A 137 11.93 0.25 -6.86
C TYR A 137 10.61 0.65 -6.21
N LEU A 138 9.52 0.64 -6.95
CA LEU A 138 8.16 0.79 -6.42
C LEU A 138 7.65 -0.58 -5.99
N LEU A 139 7.66 -0.81 -4.68
CA LEU A 139 7.37 -2.10 -4.08
C LEU A 139 5.87 -2.38 -4.02
N ASN A 140 5.47 -3.60 -4.32
CA ASN A 140 4.14 -4.07 -3.98
C ASN A 140 4.01 -4.23 -2.46
N LYS A 141 2.77 -4.22 -1.97
CA LYS A 141 2.47 -4.49 -0.56
C LYS A 141 2.58 -6.00 -0.25
N ASN A 142 2.84 -6.32 1.01
CA ASN A 142 2.85 -7.69 1.55
C ASN A 142 3.82 -8.66 0.87
N ILE A 143 4.95 -8.14 0.34
CA ILE A 143 5.97 -8.95 -0.34
C ILE A 143 6.97 -9.59 0.62
N VAL A 144 7.12 -9.04 1.82
CA VAL A 144 7.90 -9.57 2.94
C VAL A 144 7.15 -9.28 4.24
N GLU A 145 7.46 -10.03 5.29
CA GLU A 145 7.04 -9.67 6.65
C GLU A 145 8.04 -8.63 7.21
N SER A 146 7.52 -7.56 7.80
CA SER A 146 8.39 -6.55 8.43
C SER A 146 9.12 -7.15 9.63
N GLN A 147 10.38 -6.76 9.79
CA GLN A 147 11.21 -7.22 10.89
C GLN A 147 11.56 -6.05 11.82
N ASP A 148 11.81 -6.38 13.09
CA ASP A 148 12.35 -5.43 14.04
C ASP A 148 13.86 -5.61 14.14
N PHE A 149 14.56 -4.49 14.36
CA PHE A 149 16.02 -4.39 14.42
C PHE A 149 16.44 -3.67 15.72
N ASP A 150 17.66 -3.88 16.16
CA ASP A 150 18.25 -3.13 17.27
C ASP A 150 19.25 -2.09 16.73
N LYS A 151 18.70 -1.00 16.17
CA LYS A 151 19.50 0.10 15.63
C LYS A 151 19.17 1.42 16.31
N LYS A 152 20.18 2.28 16.43
CA LYS A 152 20.00 3.70 16.77
C LYS A 152 19.93 4.49 15.49
N VAL A 153 18.99 5.43 15.44
CA VAL A 153 18.75 6.25 14.24
C VAL A 153 19.33 7.65 14.44
N ASP A 154 20.06 8.13 13.44
CA ASP A 154 20.48 9.53 13.34
C ASP A 154 19.41 10.34 12.62
N ILE A 155 18.97 11.46 13.20
CA ILE A 155 17.93 12.32 12.64
C ILE A 155 18.58 13.59 12.10
N ILE A 156 18.36 13.88 10.82
CA ILE A 156 18.86 15.06 10.14
C ILE A 156 17.68 15.86 9.61
N LYS A 157 17.45 17.05 10.20
CA LYS A 157 16.48 18.01 9.67
C LYS A 157 17.12 18.77 8.53
N VAL A 158 16.46 18.77 7.37
CA VAL A 158 16.94 19.45 6.17
C VAL A 158 16.12 20.72 5.95
N ASP A 159 16.79 21.87 6.15
CA ASP A 159 16.17 23.17 5.87
C ASP A 159 15.97 23.34 4.36
N SER A 160 14.74 23.20 3.93
CA SER A 160 14.36 23.42 2.53
C SER A 160 14.02 24.89 2.29
N LYS A 161 15.05 25.72 2.11
CA LYS A 161 14.89 27.18 1.86
C LYS A 161 14.49 27.57 0.44
N VAL A 162 14.13 26.62 -0.41
CA VAL A 162 13.84 26.93 -1.81
C VAL A 162 12.34 26.95 -2.02
N SER A 163 11.81 28.13 -2.29
CA SER A 163 10.49 28.27 -2.91
C SER A 163 10.57 27.74 -4.33
N GLU A 164 10.35 26.45 -4.52
CA GLU A 164 10.13 25.95 -5.86
C GLU A 164 8.79 26.47 -6.35
N ASN A 165 8.78 27.04 -7.56
CA ASN A 165 7.56 27.37 -8.27
C ASN A 165 6.79 26.07 -8.51
N SER A 166 5.97 25.68 -7.56
CA SER A 166 5.04 24.58 -7.78
C SER A 166 4.06 25.02 -8.87
N SER A 167 3.92 24.21 -9.90
CA SER A 167 2.95 24.46 -10.97
C SER A 167 1.51 24.24 -10.51
N PHE A 168 1.28 23.90 -9.24
CA PHE A 168 -0.03 23.71 -8.62
C PHE A 168 -0.02 24.15 -7.16
N GLU A 169 -1.18 24.57 -6.67
CA GLU A 169 -1.43 24.94 -5.28
C GLU A 169 -2.55 24.05 -4.73
N VAL A 170 -2.38 23.53 -3.52
CA VAL A 170 -3.42 22.79 -2.83
C VAL A 170 -4.40 23.78 -2.20
N LEU A 171 -5.57 23.95 -2.82
CA LEU A 171 -6.60 24.88 -2.35
C LEU A 171 -7.43 24.31 -1.19
N GLU A 172 -7.66 23.01 -1.18
CA GLU A 172 -8.46 22.33 -0.16
C GLU A 172 -7.97 20.88 0.00
N GLN A 173 -7.89 20.41 1.24
CA GLN A 173 -7.63 19.02 1.57
C GLN A 173 -8.74 18.52 2.50
N LYS A 174 -9.50 17.51 2.05
CA LYS A 174 -10.50 16.83 2.88
C LYS A 174 -9.89 15.55 3.43
N LEU A 175 -9.68 15.52 4.73
CA LEU A 175 -9.30 14.29 5.42
C LEU A 175 -10.56 13.45 5.64
N ILE A 176 -10.49 12.18 5.24
CA ILE A 176 -11.54 11.20 5.52
C ILE A 176 -11.20 10.63 6.89
N GLU A 177 -12.02 10.95 7.89
CA GLU A 177 -11.92 10.40 9.24
C GLU A 177 -12.55 9.00 9.26
N GLU A 178 -11.82 8.01 8.76
CA GLU A 178 -12.16 6.61 8.93
C GLU A 178 -11.31 6.02 10.05
N ASP A 179 -11.90 5.11 10.83
CA ASP A 179 -11.17 4.43 11.90
C ASP A 179 -10.01 3.62 11.35
N ILE A 180 -10.20 2.99 10.18
CA ILE A 180 -9.19 2.19 9.49
C ILE A 180 -9.16 2.56 8.00
N SER A 181 -8.05 3.07 7.52
CA SER A 181 -7.85 3.36 6.09
C SER A 181 -7.91 2.07 5.27
N LEU A 182 -8.72 2.06 4.22
CA LEU A 182 -8.84 0.91 3.31
C LEU A 182 -7.49 0.51 2.66
N ASN A 183 -6.61 1.47 2.46
CA ASN A 183 -5.28 1.21 1.90
C ASN A 183 -4.36 0.44 2.86
N ASP A 184 -4.60 0.54 4.16
CA ASP A 184 -3.69 0.04 5.20
C ASP A 184 -4.31 -1.06 6.06
N ALA A 185 -5.58 -1.37 5.81
CA ALA A 185 -6.30 -2.40 6.54
C ALA A 185 -5.70 -3.79 6.31
N ASP A 186 -5.45 -4.52 7.39
CA ASP A 186 -5.05 -5.92 7.35
C ASP A 186 -6.19 -6.83 6.89
N VAL A 187 -7.42 -6.47 7.27
CA VAL A 187 -8.64 -7.19 6.90
C VAL A 187 -9.61 -6.23 6.23
N VAL A 188 -10.17 -6.65 5.11
CA VAL A 188 -11.17 -5.88 4.37
C VAL A 188 -12.42 -6.72 4.14
N ILE A 189 -13.58 -6.16 4.50
CA ILE A 189 -14.89 -6.75 4.24
C ILE A 189 -15.54 -5.99 3.09
N SER A 190 -15.58 -6.61 1.93
CA SER A 190 -16.14 -6.01 0.72
C SER A 190 -17.46 -6.66 0.33
N ALA A 191 -18.41 -5.83 -0.07
CA ALA A 191 -19.71 -6.36 -0.49
C ALA A 191 -20.17 -5.81 -1.85
N GLY A 192 -21.03 -6.60 -2.49
CA GLY A 192 -21.58 -6.32 -3.81
C GLY A 192 -23.10 -6.19 -3.83
N ARG A 193 -23.64 -6.14 -5.05
CA ARG A 193 -25.11 -6.09 -5.26
C ARG A 193 -25.85 -7.32 -4.75
N GLY A 194 -25.14 -8.40 -4.40
CA GLY A 194 -25.73 -9.56 -3.71
C GLY A 194 -26.38 -9.24 -2.38
N LEU A 195 -26.07 -8.06 -1.78
CA LEU A 195 -26.76 -7.55 -0.60
C LEU A 195 -28.15 -6.98 -0.90
N LYS A 196 -28.58 -6.88 -2.16
CA LYS A 196 -29.92 -6.48 -2.61
C LYS A 196 -30.30 -5.02 -2.34
N GLY A 197 -29.67 -4.31 -1.39
CA GLY A 197 -29.95 -2.90 -1.08
C GLY A 197 -28.99 -2.30 -0.04
N PRO A 198 -28.92 -0.95 0.06
CA PRO A 198 -28.08 -0.28 1.04
C PRO A 198 -28.54 -0.51 2.49
N GLU A 199 -29.85 -0.78 2.71
CA GLU A 199 -30.43 -1.08 4.01
C GLU A 199 -29.84 -2.33 4.65
N ASN A 200 -29.26 -3.21 3.87
CA ASN A 200 -28.64 -4.46 4.34
C ASN A 200 -27.15 -4.30 4.66
N TRP A 201 -26.60 -3.10 4.51
CA TRP A 201 -25.17 -2.87 4.69
C TRP A 201 -24.69 -3.01 6.13
N GLN A 202 -25.61 -2.82 7.10
CA GLN A 202 -25.28 -2.91 8.53
C GLN A 202 -24.58 -4.22 8.91
N MET A 203 -24.98 -5.34 8.32
CA MET A 203 -24.33 -6.63 8.62
C MET A 203 -22.86 -6.70 8.17
N ILE A 204 -22.48 -5.91 7.16
CA ILE A 204 -21.11 -5.79 6.70
C ILE A 204 -20.28 -4.92 7.67
N GLU A 205 -20.88 -3.81 8.14
CA GLU A 205 -20.26 -2.94 9.13
C GLU A 205 -20.07 -3.66 10.48
N ASP A 206 -21.06 -4.45 10.90
CA ASP A 206 -20.96 -5.27 12.12
C ASP A 206 -19.83 -6.31 12.02
N LEU A 207 -19.70 -6.98 10.86
CA LEU A 207 -18.62 -7.93 10.63
C LEU A 207 -17.26 -7.23 10.57
N ALA A 208 -17.19 -6.07 9.90
CA ALA A 208 -15.97 -5.28 9.83
C ALA A 208 -15.53 -4.81 11.23
N LYS A 209 -16.45 -4.30 12.03
CA LYS A 209 -16.18 -3.89 13.42
C LYS A 209 -15.68 -5.06 14.27
N LYS A 210 -16.30 -6.23 14.14
CA LYS A 210 -15.91 -7.43 14.91
C LYS A 210 -14.50 -7.91 14.58
N LEU A 211 -14.09 -7.79 13.31
CA LEU A 211 -12.78 -8.21 12.81
C LEU A 211 -11.75 -7.07 12.78
N ASN A 212 -12.07 -5.89 13.30
CA ASN A 212 -11.24 -4.69 13.18
C ASN A 212 -10.80 -4.45 11.73
N ALA A 213 -11.76 -4.51 10.80
CA ALA A 213 -11.57 -4.47 9.37
C ALA A 213 -12.10 -3.17 8.76
N ALA A 214 -11.54 -2.77 7.62
CA ALA A 214 -12.14 -1.73 6.79
C ALA A 214 -13.27 -2.30 5.91
N THR A 215 -14.24 -1.46 5.55
CA THR A 215 -15.28 -1.81 4.58
C THR A 215 -14.89 -1.39 3.17
N ALA A 216 -15.34 -2.16 2.18
CA ALA A 216 -15.14 -1.86 0.77
C ALA A 216 -16.36 -2.26 -0.06
N CYS A 217 -16.45 -1.77 -1.27
CA CYS A 217 -17.56 -2.11 -2.15
C CYS A 217 -17.13 -2.37 -3.59
N SER A 218 -17.99 -3.07 -4.32
CA SER A 218 -17.85 -3.22 -5.77
C SER A 218 -18.29 -1.94 -6.51
N LYS A 219 -17.78 -1.71 -7.72
CA LYS A 219 -18.15 -0.56 -8.54
C LYS A 219 -19.66 -0.36 -8.67
N PRO A 220 -20.49 -1.38 -8.97
CA PRO A 220 -21.94 -1.20 -9.08
C PRO A 220 -22.64 -0.74 -7.79
N VAL A 221 -22.06 -1.02 -6.63
CA VAL A 221 -22.57 -0.53 -5.32
C VAL A 221 -22.26 0.96 -5.17
N SER A 222 -21.05 1.38 -5.49
CA SER A 222 -20.64 2.79 -5.46
C SER A 222 -21.41 3.63 -6.50
N ASP A 223 -21.53 3.12 -7.73
CA ASP A 223 -22.28 3.82 -8.81
C ASP A 223 -23.75 3.97 -8.48
N ALA A 224 -24.34 3.04 -7.71
CA ALA A 224 -25.70 3.13 -7.20
C ALA A 224 -25.86 4.02 -5.96
N GLY A 225 -24.76 4.60 -5.46
CA GLY A 225 -24.78 5.47 -4.28
C GLY A 225 -25.02 4.77 -2.94
N TRP A 226 -24.90 3.42 -2.89
CA TRP A 226 -25.04 2.70 -1.62
C TRP A 226 -23.89 2.97 -0.67
N ARG A 227 -22.67 3.11 -1.24
CA ARG A 227 -21.45 3.45 -0.49
C ARG A 227 -20.68 4.55 -1.19
N PRO A 228 -19.88 5.33 -0.43
CA PRO A 228 -19.10 6.42 -0.99
C PRO A 228 -18.02 5.88 -1.94
N HIS A 229 -17.59 6.72 -2.88
CA HIS A 229 -16.67 6.32 -3.94
C HIS A 229 -15.29 5.89 -3.45
N HIS A 230 -14.85 6.39 -2.30
CA HIS A 230 -13.56 6.02 -1.70
C HIS A 230 -13.52 4.59 -1.14
N GLU A 231 -14.68 3.92 -0.97
CA GLU A 231 -14.74 2.49 -0.64
C GLU A 231 -14.72 1.59 -1.90
N HIS A 232 -14.81 2.16 -3.10
CA HIS A 232 -14.80 1.37 -4.32
C HIS A 232 -13.43 0.76 -4.58
N VAL A 233 -13.38 -0.57 -4.67
CA VAL A 233 -12.19 -1.36 -5.00
C VAL A 233 -12.29 -1.94 -6.40
N GLY A 234 -11.20 -1.83 -7.17
CA GLY A 234 -11.12 -2.34 -8.54
C GLY A 234 -10.13 -1.58 -9.41
N GLN A 235 -10.14 -1.88 -10.70
CA GLN A 235 -9.25 -1.28 -11.69
C GLN A 235 -9.34 0.25 -11.75
N THR A 236 -10.55 0.79 -11.59
CA THR A 236 -10.85 2.24 -11.63
C THR A 236 -11.09 2.83 -10.23
N GLY A 237 -11.00 2.02 -9.19
CA GLY A 237 -11.07 2.41 -7.79
C GLY A 237 -9.73 2.21 -7.10
N LEU A 238 -9.81 1.97 -5.79
CA LEU A 238 -8.62 1.65 -5.00
C LEU A 238 -8.06 0.27 -5.36
N LYS A 239 -6.74 0.15 -5.37
CA LYS A 239 -6.03 -1.13 -5.42
C LYS A 239 -5.48 -1.41 -4.04
N ILE A 240 -5.95 -2.48 -3.44
CA ILE A 240 -5.63 -2.85 -2.06
C ILE A 240 -4.97 -4.22 -2.01
N SER A 241 -4.26 -4.48 -0.93
CA SER A 241 -3.54 -5.73 -0.71
C SER A 241 -3.60 -6.11 0.77
N PRO A 242 -4.81 -6.35 1.33
CA PRO A 242 -4.96 -6.77 2.71
C PRO A 242 -4.41 -8.18 2.92
N LYS A 243 -4.17 -8.54 4.19
CA LYS A 243 -3.86 -9.93 4.56
C LYS A 243 -5.07 -10.83 4.30
N ILE A 244 -6.28 -10.34 4.58
CA ILE A 244 -7.54 -11.07 4.33
C ILE A 244 -8.54 -10.15 3.63
N TYR A 245 -9.07 -10.62 2.52
CA TYR A 245 -10.12 -9.95 1.76
C TYR A 245 -11.37 -10.80 1.69
N PHE A 246 -12.47 -10.33 2.27
CA PHE A 246 -13.78 -10.95 2.13
C PHE A 246 -14.53 -10.35 0.96
N ALA A 247 -15.00 -11.18 0.04
CA ALA A 247 -15.86 -10.79 -1.09
C ALA A 247 -17.26 -11.38 -0.88
N ILE A 248 -18.20 -10.55 -0.47
CA ILE A 248 -19.56 -10.98 -0.09
C ILE A 248 -20.56 -10.49 -1.14
N GLY A 249 -21.21 -11.43 -1.85
CA GLY A 249 -22.17 -11.10 -2.91
C GLY A 249 -21.57 -10.30 -4.07
N ILE A 250 -20.29 -10.51 -4.36
CA ILE A 250 -19.57 -9.92 -5.50
C ILE A 250 -19.33 -11.00 -6.55
N SER A 251 -19.66 -10.71 -7.81
CA SER A 251 -19.49 -11.69 -8.90
C SER A 251 -18.03 -11.98 -9.26
N GLY A 252 -17.12 -11.03 -9.06
CA GLY A 252 -15.71 -11.21 -9.39
C GLY A 252 -15.38 -10.89 -10.85
N ALA A 253 -15.94 -9.82 -11.38
CA ALA A 253 -15.52 -9.30 -12.68
C ALA A 253 -14.01 -8.97 -12.67
N ILE A 254 -13.35 -9.15 -13.81
CA ILE A 254 -11.89 -8.95 -13.96
C ILE A 254 -11.45 -7.59 -13.45
N GLN A 255 -12.27 -6.55 -13.63
CA GLN A 255 -11.98 -5.19 -13.17
C GLN A 255 -11.97 -5.08 -11.65
N HIS A 256 -12.81 -5.85 -10.95
CA HIS A 256 -12.80 -5.89 -9.49
C HIS A 256 -11.57 -6.68 -8.99
N LEU A 257 -11.33 -7.84 -9.57
CA LEU A 257 -10.16 -8.68 -9.27
C LEU A 257 -8.84 -7.92 -9.42
N ALA A 258 -8.72 -7.06 -10.43
CA ALA A 258 -7.53 -6.23 -10.64
C ALA A 258 -7.21 -5.29 -9.46
N GLY A 259 -8.18 -5.00 -8.60
CA GLY A 259 -8.00 -4.21 -7.39
C GLY A 259 -7.64 -5.01 -6.14
N VAL A 260 -7.80 -6.34 -6.14
CA VAL A 260 -7.65 -7.18 -4.94
C VAL A 260 -6.75 -8.39 -5.10
N ASN A 261 -6.29 -8.69 -6.31
CA ASN A 261 -5.46 -9.88 -6.60
C ASN A 261 -4.15 -9.96 -5.80
N SER A 262 -3.71 -8.84 -5.22
CA SER A 262 -2.51 -8.79 -4.36
C SER A 262 -2.83 -9.07 -2.89
N SER A 263 -4.08 -9.40 -2.55
CA SER A 263 -4.46 -9.83 -1.21
C SER A 263 -3.81 -11.18 -0.89
N LYS A 264 -3.38 -11.37 0.38
CA LYS A 264 -2.71 -12.62 0.78
C LYS A 264 -3.70 -13.80 0.85
N THR A 265 -4.93 -13.53 1.28
CA THR A 265 -6.01 -14.52 1.36
C THR A 265 -7.32 -13.90 0.90
N ILE A 266 -7.99 -14.54 -0.03
CA ILE A 266 -9.30 -14.13 -0.56
C ILE A 266 -10.36 -15.15 -0.12
N ILE A 267 -11.37 -14.65 0.58
CA ILE A 267 -12.53 -15.45 1.04
C ILE A 267 -13.76 -14.96 0.31
N VAL A 268 -14.45 -15.86 -0.39
CA VAL A 268 -15.64 -15.53 -1.19
C VAL A 268 -16.89 -16.13 -0.58
N ILE A 269 -17.94 -15.34 -0.45
CA ILE A 269 -19.30 -15.78 -0.09
C ILE A 269 -20.22 -15.35 -1.23
N ASN A 270 -20.80 -16.30 -1.93
CA ASN A 270 -21.73 -16.03 -3.03
C ASN A 270 -22.75 -17.17 -3.16
N ASN A 271 -23.97 -16.82 -3.50
CA ASN A 271 -25.03 -17.81 -3.74
C ASN A 271 -24.96 -18.45 -5.14
N ASP A 272 -24.24 -17.85 -6.07
CA ASP A 272 -23.97 -18.40 -7.41
C ASP A 272 -22.65 -19.20 -7.37
N PRO A 273 -22.70 -20.56 -7.48
CA PRO A 273 -21.52 -21.39 -7.47
C PRO A 273 -20.60 -21.16 -8.68
N GLU A 274 -21.13 -20.58 -9.77
CA GLU A 274 -20.37 -20.27 -10.99
C GLU A 274 -19.78 -18.85 -10.98
N ALA A 275 -19.92 -18.10 -9.88
CA ALA A 275 -19.38 -16.75 -9.77
C ALA A 275 -17.86 -16.77 -10.05
N PRO A 276 -17.38 -15.96 -11.01
CA PRO A 276 -15.97 -15.96 -11.40
C PRO A 276 -15.00 -15.70 -10.24
N PHE A 277 -15.47 -15.10 -9.15
CA PHE A 277 -14.65 -14.82 -7.97
C PHE A 277 -14.12 -16.09 -7.30
N PHE A 278 -14.87 -17.20 -7.34
CA PHE A 278 -14.42 -18.46 -6.77
C PHE A 278 -13.13 -18.99 -7.40
N LYS A 279 -12.85 -18.65 -8.68
CA LYS A 279 -11.60 -19.05 -9.35
C LYS A 279 -10.36 -18.32 -8.80
N ALA A 280 -10.55 -17.20 -8.12
CA ALA A 280 -9.49 -16.42 -7.52
C ALA A 280 -9.48 -16.51 -5.99
N ALA A 281 -10.37 -17.30 -5.39
CA ALA A 281 -10.52 -17.43 -3.96
C ALA A 281 -9.64 -18.55 -3.41
N ASP A 282 -9.04 -18.28 -2.23
CA ASP A 282 -8.39 -19.33 -1.43
C ASP A 282 -9.44 -20.15 -0.66
N TYR A 283 -10.53 -19.48 -0.25
CA TYR A 283 -11.66 -20.10 0.44
C TYR A 283 -12.97 -19.61 -0.16
N GLY A 284 -13.91 -20.51 -0.36
CA GLY A 284 -15.22 -20.19 -0.92
C GLY A 284 -16.37 -20.83 -0.14
N ILE A 285 -17.41 -20.07 0.11
CA ILE A 285 -18.67 -20.56 0.69
C ILE A 285 -19.80 -20.26 -0.30
N VAL A 286 -20.40 -21.32 -0.85
CA VAL A 286 -21.59 -21.21 -1.67
C VAL A 286 -22.82 -21.11 -0.76
N GLY A 287 -23.46 -19.95 -0.72
CA GLY A 287 -24.63 -19.71 0.12
C GLY A 287 -25.10 -18.26 0.12
N ASP A 288 -26.27 -18.03 0.70
CA ASP A 288 -26.81 -16.67 0.84
C ASP A 288 -26.05 -15.89 1.92
N ALA A 289 -25.61 -14.67 1.58
CA ALA A 289 -24.92 -13.78 2.50
C ALA A 289 -25.72 -13.52 3.78
N PHE A 290 -27.06 -13.44 3.67
CA PHE A 290 -27.97 -13.23 4.79
C PHE A 290 -28.06 -14.42 5.78
N GLU A 291 -27.62 -15.61 5.37
CA GLU A 291 -27.52 -16.76 6.26
C GLU A 291 -26.09 -16.95 6.77
N ILE A 292 -25.09 -16.73 5.92
CA ILE A 292 -23.70 -17.03 6.22
C ILE A 292 -23.06 -15.98 7.13
N VAL A 293 -23.25 -14.66 6.81
CA VAL A 293 -22.64 -13.59 7.59
C VAL A 293 -23.10 -13.58 9.05
N PRO A 294 -24.41 -13.74 9.38
CA PRO A 294 -24.84 -13.86 10.76
C PRO A 294 -24.26 -15.07 11.50
N LYS A 295 -24.05 -16.21 10.80
CA LYS A 295 -23.41 -17.39 11.41
C LYS A 295 -21.96 -17.11 11.75
N ILE A 296 -21.22 -16.40 10.86
CA ILE A 296 -19.84 -15.98 11.12
C ILE A 296 -19.81 -15.04 12.33
N LEU A 297 -20.69 -14.01 12.36
CA LEU A 297 -20.78 -13.08 13.49
C LEU A 297 -21.03 -13.79 14.82
N ASN A 298 -21.95 -14.75 14.84
CA ASN A 298 -22.26 -15.53 16.03
C ASN A 298 -21.07 -16.44 16.46
N SER A 299 -20.25 -16.92 15.53
CA SER A 299 -19.10 -17.75 15.85
C SER A 299 -17.89 -16.97 16.38
N LEU A 300 -17.87 -15.67 16.12
CA LEU A 300 -16.81 -14.77 16.60
C LEU A 300 -17.08 -14.21 18.01
N GLY A 301 -18.20 -14.55 18.60
CA GLY A 301 -18.57 -14.23 20.01
C GLY A 301 -19.13 -12.82 20.18
#